data_d7209663227e6069983d05713fec7932
#
_entry.id   d7209663227e6069983d05713fec7932
#
_cell.length_a   1.000
_cell.length_b   1.000
_cell.length_c   1.000
_cell.angle_alpha   90.00
_cell.angle_beta   90.00
_cell.angle_gamma   90.00
#
_symmetry.space_group_name_H-M   'P 1'
#
loop_
_entity.id
_entity.type
_entity.pdbx_description
1 polymer ?
#
loop_
_entity_poly.entity_id
_entity_poly.type
_entity_poly.pdbx_seq_one_letter_code
_entity_poly.pdbx_strand_id
1 'polypeptide(L)'
;MTRIAPKLRLNLRPPADDEAPSRVADAAKRKKAAQETDEEAIDRVLRMSLTDRQRELVEGLRKVYGSGETGNRPTLRTSGGQATKEDVIRAAEHLQRQRQTDERAEKVAETLRSKPDNFYIVTDDAELPSFIERIREECRRQMAEWPDRWAMLGVKSLTANDFEGTGVDTYIDVSIGYSVWLPLLDEGYYLPYGHVDMRGEQGFEFLDDMSAHKATDRQLTRSKVLAAITPYLSQPAHGKSFHMGSARYDLHVAIKDGYEIRGCVWDSLDAMNSLNEHEESFGLKPLTAKYGRYFGIDGPVYTFEDMFGNRSPAPFSIELVGIYAIKDVLYGWRLTEWQFEQMRVTPSAEKPGKLLECYAQIDSKLPETDVFLARAGFCVDIDGLAALESEFEPLLEKARADVFDAYEINDAFVRKMDRTINAAKVKAWVKAQTNRIERNNEAQAKQRAIIAECEAAGKTHLKKYTNAVDRLAQLKAENLSPADEEHAPLNITEFSITNGNHLAYLIYDHLGIRDRTGQFKRGKTRSTAADVMEAYYEEEEALKPLATVATYEKLLTTYIQPMLGSAGKSSIIEVDGRVHSEFKAGGTSTGRYSSSSYSGRPIDILREFETEE
;
A
#
# COMPACT_ATOMS: atom_id res chain seq x y z
N MET A 1 -6.41 -5.58 -47.43
CA MET A 1 -7.87 -5.56 -47.70
C MET A 1 -8.58 -4.96 -46.49
N THR A 2 -9.05 -3.75 -46.73
CA THR A 2 -9.72 -2.85 -45.77
C THR A 2 -11.07 -3.40 -45.33
N ARG A 3 -11.38 -3.40 -44.05
CA ARG A 3 -12.77 -3.46 -43.55
C ARG A 3 -13.04 -2.34 -42.54
N ILE A 4 -13.87 -1.44 -43.03
CA ILE A 4 -14.45 -0.30 -42.33
C ILE A 4 -15.63 -0.78 -41.50
N ALA A 5 -15.67 -0.39 -40.20
CA ALA A 5 -16.83 -0.58 -39.35
C ALA A 5 -17.78 0.63 -39.43
N PRO A 6 -19.10 0.47 -39.44
CA PRO A 6 -20.04 1.56 -39.63
C PRO A 6 -20.35 2.29 -38.33
N LYS A 7 -20.34 3.62 -38.42
CA LYS A 7 -20.86 4.53 -37.38
C LYS A 7 -22.39 4.52 -37.41
N LEU A 8 -23.02 4.06 -36.34
CA LEU A 8 -24.46 4.30 -36.10
C LEU A 8 -24.66 5.67 -35.45
N ARG A 9 -25.25 6.59 -36.20
CA ARG A 9 -25.86 7.82 -35.68
C ARG A 9 -27.35 7.53 -35.43
N LEU A 10 -27.81 7.57 -34.19
CA LEU A 10 -29.21 7.65 -33.85
C LEU A 10 -29.63 9.11 -33.67
N ASN A 11 -30.35 9.63 -34.69
CA ASN A 11 -31.11 10.86 -34.56
C ASN A 11 -32.49 10.52 -33.99
N LEU A 12 -32.80 10.96 -32.79
CA LEU A 12 -34.14 11.00 -32.26
C LEU A 12 -34.54 12.47 -32.10
N ARG A 13 -35.42 12.96 -33.02
CA ARG A 13 -36.20 14.18 -32.82
C ARG A 13 -37.40 13.83 -31.93
N PRO A 14 -37.75 14.67 -30.94
CA PRO A 14 -39.05 14.56 -30.26
C PRO A 14 -40.12 15.26 -31.10
N PRO A 15 -41.41 14.82 -30.98
CA PRO A 15 -42.54 15.46 -31.64
C PRO A 15 -42.91 16.79 -30.97
N ALA A 16 -43.43 17.67 -31.78
CA ALA A 16 -43.86 19.02 -31.44
C ALA A 16 -45.30 19.00 -30.81
N ASP A 17 -45.47 19.98 -29.94
CA ASP A 17 -46.68 20.67 -29.55
C ASP A 17 -47.80 19.92 -28.83
N ASP A 18 -48.01 20.31 -27.57
CA ASP A 18 -49.28 20.89 -27.17
C ASP A 18 -49.12 21.73 -25.87
N GLU A 19 -49.89 22.76 -25.79
CA GLU A 19 -49.91 23.91 -24.92
C GLU A 19 -49.83 23.60 -23.41
N ALA A 20 -48.89 24.24 -22.71
CA ALA A 20 -48.89 24.37 -21.25
C ALA A 20 -48.82 25.85 -20.82
N PRO A 21 -49.65 26.27 -19.85
CA PRO A 21 -49.81 27.68 -19.47
C PRO A 21 -48.58 28.22 -18.74
N SER A 22 -48.29 29.47 -19.03
CA SER A 22 -47.27 30.38 -18.52
C SER A 22 -46.60 30.03 -17.18
N ARG A 23 -45.41 29.44 -17.24
CA ARG A 23 -44.43 29.35 -16.14
C ARG A 23 -43.51 30.58 -15.99
N VAL A 24 -43.85 31.69 -16.62
CA VAL A 24 -43.01 32.90 -16.62
C VAL A 24 -43.19 33.74 -15.34
N ALA A 25 -44.28 33.54 -14.60
CA ALA A 25 -44.56 34.31 -13.37
C ALA A 25 -43.86 33.76 -12.09
N ASP A 26 -43.46 32.49 -12.07
CA ASP A 26 -42.80 31.86 -10.88
C ASP A 26 -41.27 31.97 -10.89
N ALA A 27 -40.67 32.28 -12.02
CA ALA A 27 -39.21 32.48 -12.10
C ALA A 27 -38.74 33.82 -11.49
N ALA A 28 -39.66 34.80 -11.37
CA ALA A 28 -39.30 36.12 -10.80
C ALA A 28 -39.40 36.21 -9.26
N LYS A 29 -39.91 35.16 -8.60
CA LYS A 29 -39.99 35.08 -7.12
C LYS A 29 -39.01 34.12 -6.46
N ARG A 30 -38.10 33.48 -7.19
CA ARG A 30 -36.88 32.92 -6.59
C ARG A 30 -36.00 34.09 -6.23
N LYS A 31 -36.11 34.59 -4.99
CA LYS A 31 -35.05 35.42 -4.35
C LYS A 31 -33.71 34.85 -4.82
N LYS A 32 -32.85 35.68 -5.39
CA LYS A 32 -31.42 35.41 -5.45
C LYS A 32 -30.98 35.02 -4.03
N ALA A 33 -30.95 33.74 -3.74
CA ALA A 33 -30.19 33.25 -2.61
C ALA A 33 -28.77 33.75 -2.90
N ALA A 34 -28.19 34.53 -1.99
CA ALA A 34 -26.82 34.98 -2.12
C ALA A 34 -26.00 33.74 -2.46
N GLN A 35 -25.30 33.83 -3.57
CA GLN A 35 -24.55 32.70 -4.08
C GLN A 35 -23.43 32.47 -3.09
N GLU A 36 -23.40 31.33 -2.40
CA GLU A 36 -22.36 30.96 -1.45
C GLU A 36 -20.98 31.25 -2.05
N THR A 37 -20.14 31.96 -1.37
CA THR A 37 -18.74 32.19 -1.80
C THR A 37 -17.93 30.90 -1.71
N ASP A 38 -16.81 30.83 -2.40
CA ASP A 38 -15.93 29.65 -2.32
C ASP A 38 -15.38 29.48 -0.88
N GLU A 39 -15.10 30.56 -0.16
CA GLU A 39 -14.68 30.54 1.24
C GLU A 39 -15.78 29.98 2.16
N GLU A 40 -17.04 30.38 1.94
CA GLU A 40 -18.19 29.84 2.69
C GLU A 40 -18.40 28.35 2.40
N ALA A 41 -18.17 27.91 1.17
CA ALA A 41 -18.23 26.49 0.78
C ALA A 41 -17.14 25.67 1.46
N ILE A 42 -15.89 26.19 1.53
CA ILE A 42 -14.78 25.56 2.24
C ILE A 42 -15.09 25.45 3.74
N ASP A 43 -15.55 26.54 4.37
CA ASP A 43 -15.91 26.56 5.78
C ASP A 43 -17.08 25.62 6.11
N ARG A 44 -18.03 25.48 5.21
CA ARG A 44 -19.13 24.51 5.34
C ARG A 44 -18.63 23.09 5.30
N VAL A 45 -17.72 22.77 4.37
CA VAL A 45 -17.15 21.42 4.23
C VAL A 45 -16.29 21.06 5.44
N LEU A 46 -15.53 21.99 6.00
CA LEU A 46 -14.75 21.77 7.23
C LEU A 46 -15.61 21.40 8.46
N ARG A 47 -16.90 21.77 8.46
CA ARG A 47 -17.87 21.37 9.51
C ARG A 47 -18.49 19.99 9.30
N MET A 48 -18.28 19.37 8.13
CA MET A 48 -18.77 18.03 7.83
C MET A 48 -17.86 16.95 8.43
N SER A 49 -18.33 15.70 8.38
CA SER A 49 -17.49 14.55 8.71
C SER A 49 -16.44 14.35 7.61
N LEU A 50 -15.17 14.53 7.97
CA LEU A 50 -13.98 14.37 7.12
C LEU A 50 -13.02 13.40 7.80
N THR A 51 -12.26 12.64 7.01
CA THR A 51 -11.07 11.95 7.52
C THR A 51 -10.00 13.00 7.90
N ASP A 52 -9.04 12.62 8.74
CA ASP A 52 -7.97 13.53 9.16
C ASP A 52 -7.21 14.09 7.95
N ARG A 53 -6.88 13.24 6.97
CA ARG A 53 -6.25 13.64 5.72
C ARG A 53 -7.10 14.63 4.90
N GLN A 54 -8.40 14.38 4.77
CA GLN A 54 -9.30 15.30 4.05
C GLN A 54 -9.40 16.65 4.74
N ARG A 55 -9.42 16.65 6.07
CA ARG A 55 -9.45 17.88 6.87
C ARG A 55 -8.20 18.71 6.62
N GLU A 56 -7.02 18.11 6.70
CA GLU A 56 -5.75 18.76 6.45
C GLU A 56 -5.68 19.39 5.05
N LEU A 57 -6.12 18.65 4.02
CA LEU A 57 -6.19 19.13 2.64
C LEU A 57 -7.09 20.37 2.50
N VAL A 58 -8.30 20.32 3.05
CA VAL A 58 -9.27 21.41 2.96
C VAL A 58 -8.83 22.61 3.80
N GLU A 59 -8.16 22.42 4.93
CA GLU A 59 -7.51 23.50 5.69
C GLU A 59 -6.38 24.16 4.90
N GLY A 60 -5.59 23.38 4.16
CA GLY A 60 -4.59 23.89 3.23
C GLY A 60 -5.21 24.75 2.12
N LEU A 61 -6.33 24.32 1.54
CA LEU A 61 -7.09 25.11 0.58
C LEU A 61 -7.63 26.39 1.19
N ARG A 62 -8.17 26.34 2.40
CA ARG A 62 -8.67 27.52 3.14
C ARG A 62 -7.61 28.60 3.30
N LYS A 63 -6.35 28.20 3.63
CA LYS A 63 -5.24 29.15 3.76
C LYS A 63 -4.99 29.94 2.48
N VAL A 64 -5.08 29.29 1.31
CA VAL A 64 -4.90 29.96 0.01
C VAL A 64 -6.02 30.96 -0.27
N TYR A 65 -7.27 30.61 0.03
CA TYR A 65 -8.38 31.54 -0.16
C TYR A 65 -8.34 32.72 0.84
N GLY A 66 -7.83 32.50 2.05
CA GLY A 66 -7.70 33.53 3.08
C GLY A 66 -6.47 34.46 2.92
N SER A 67 -5.48 34.09 2.09
CA SER A 67 -4.22 34.87 1.93
C SER A 67 -4.36 36.12 1.07
N GLY A 68 -5.49 36.34 0.40
CA GLY A 68 -5.68 37.47 -0.52
C GLY A 68 -4.98 37.31 -1.89
N GLU A 69 -4.17 36.28 -2.09
CA GLU A 69 -3.52 35.98 -3.37
C GLU A 69 -4.54 35.46 -4.40
N THR A 70 -4.60 36.09 -5.56
CA THR A 70 -5.59 35.75 -6.61
C THR A 70 -5.07 34.79 -7.67
N GLY A 71 -3.76 34.50 -7.71
CA GLY A 71 -3.12 33.83 -8.84
C GLY A 71 -3.28 32.31 -8.93
N ASN A 72 -3.46 31.59 -7.82
CA ASN A 72 -3.41 30.12 -7.76
C ASN A 72 -4.62 29.48 -7.07
N ARG A 73 -5.81 30.07 -7.24
CA ARG A 73 -7.03 29.53 -6.64
C ARG A 73 -7.66 28.49 -7.57
N PRO A 74 -7.74 27.21 -7.16
CA PRO A 74 -8.43 26.21 -7.98
C PRO A 74 -9.93 26.49 -8.03
N THR A 75 -10.55 26.21 -9.17
CA THR A 75 -12.00 26.37 -9.35
C THR A 75 -12.75 25.32 -8.55
N LEU A 76 -13.59 25.73 -7.59
CA LEU A 76 -14.38 24.81 -6.77
C LEU A 76 -15.60 24.23 -7.50
N ARG A 77 -16.01 24.78 -8.66
CA ARG A 77 -17.27 24.45 -9.32
C ARG A 77 -17.07 24.14 -10.78
N THR A 78 -17.64 23.05 -11.24
CA THR A 78 -17.60 22.64 -12.65
C THR A 78 -18.81 23.10 -13.47
N SER A 79 -19.92 23.59 -12.84
CA SER A 79 -21.19 23.85 -13.54
C SER A 79 -22.13 24.88 -12.87
N GLY A 80 -21.61 25.95 -12.29
CA GLY A 80 -22.45 27.10 -11.85
C GLY A 80 -23.40 26.82 -10.67
N GLY A 81 -23.34 25.64 -10.04
CA GLY A 81 -24.09 25.25 -8.85
C GLY A 81 -23.35 25.57 -7.52
N GLN A 82 -23.94 25.17 -6.39
CA GLN A 82 -23.29 25.21 -5.11
C GLN A 82 -22.18 24.15 -5.06
N ALA A 83 -20.98 24.47 -4.60
CA ALA A 83 -19.87 23.52 -4.51
C ALA A 83 -20.21 22.36 -3.56
N THR A 84 -20.03 21.12 -4.01
CA THR A 84 -20.23 19.93 -3.18
C THR A 84 -19.04 19.67 -2.27
N LYS A 85 -19.17 18.75 -1.31
CA LYS A 85 -18.05 18.27 -0.49
C LYS A 85 -16.94 17.71 -1.37
N GLU A 86 -17.31 16.94 -2.38
CA GLU A 86 -16.40 16.29 -3.33
C GLU A 86 -15.67 17.31 -4.20
N ASP A 87 -16.34 18.41 -4.61
CA ASP A 87 -15.70 19.48 -5.39
C ASP A 87 -14.61 20.19 -4.57
N VAL A 88 -14.89 20.49 -3.30
CA VAL A 88 -13.92 21.14 -2.40
C VAL A 88 -12.71 20.23 -2.12
N ILE A 89 -12.96 18.93 -1.86
CA ILE A 89 -11.88 17.96 -1.65
C ILE A 89 -11.02 17.82 -2.91
N ARG A 90 -11.63 17.70 -4.08
CA ARG A 90 -10.93 17.60 -5.38
C ARG A 90 -10.07 18.84 -5.65
N ALA A 91 -10.60 20.02 -5.35
CA ALA A 91 -9.85 21.27 -5.50
C ALA A 91 -8.65 21.34 -4.52
N ALA A 92 -8.84 20.86 -3.29
CA ALA A 92 -7.77 20.77 -2.30
C ALA A 92 -6.67 19.78 -2.72
N GLU A 93 -7.05 18.63 -3.24
CA GLU A 93 -6.12 17.63 -3.79
C GLU A 93 -5.37 18.15 -5.03
N HIS A 94 -6.06 18.91 -5.89
CA HIS A 94 -5.43 19.54 -7.05
C HIS A 94 -4.38 20.56 -6.63
N LEU A 95 -4.73 21.45 -5.68
CA LEU A 95 -3.78 22.43 -5.13
C LEU A 95 -2.57 21.76 -4.49
N GLN A 96 -2.77 20.67 -3.75
CA GLN A 96 -1.67 19.93 -3.15
C GLN A 96 -0.75 19.34 -4.21
N ARG A 97 -1.32 18.70 -5.24
CA ARG A 97 -0.54 18.16 -6.36
C ARG A 97 0.26 19.23 -7.08
N GLN A 98 -0.34 20.39 -7.33
CA GLN A 98 0.35 21.51 -7.97
C GLN A 98 1.52 21.98 -7.11
N ARG A 99 1.34 22.19 -5.81
CA ARG A 99 2.44 22.56 -4.89
C ARG A 99 3.56 21.53 -4.87
N GLN A 100 3.23 20.25 -4.80
CA GLN A 100 4.23 19.17 -4.87
C GLN A 100 4.99 19.19 -6.19
N THR A 101 4.33 19.53 -7.30
CA THR A 101 4.97 19.67 -8.61
C THR A 101 5.90 20.88 -8.63
N ASP A 102 5.46 22.04 -8.14
CA ASP A 102 6.27 23.26 -8.09
C ASP A 102 7.51 23.08 -7.19
N GLU A 103 7.32 22.50 -5.98
CA GLU A 103 8.41 22.17 -5.06
C GLU A 103 9.42 21.19 -5.68
N ARG A 104 8.93 20.18 -6.41
CA ARG A 104 9.80 19.25 -7.14
C ARG A 104 10.58 19.96 -8.22
N ALA A 105 9.94 20.80 -9.02
CA ALA A 105 10.60 21.57 -10.07
C ALA A 105 11.75 22.44 -9.52
N GLU A 106 11.56 23.04 -8.34
CA GLU A 106 12.63 23.80 -7.68
C GLU A 106 13.79 22.91 -7.24
N LYS A 107 13.52 21.76 -6.61
CA LYS A 107 14.55 20.79 -6.19
C LYS A 107 15.32 20.21 -7.39
N VAL A 108 14.63 19.91 -8.46
CA VAL A 108 15.23 19.45 -9.74
C VAL A 108 16.14 20.53 -10.30
N ALA A 109 15.65 21.77 -10.40
CA ALA A 109 16.44 22.89 -10.91
C ALA A 109 17.68 23.18 -10.05
N GLU A 110 17.56 23.08 -8.73
CA GLU A 110 18.69 23.21 -7.81
C GLU A 110 19.70 22.06 -8.01
N THR A 111 19.24 20.82 -8.14
CA THR A 111 20.09 19.65 -8.38
C THR A 111 20.89 19.82 -9.67
N LEU A 112 20.26 20.24 -10.76
CA LEU A 112 20.91 20.46 -12.05
C LEU A 112 21.95 21.60 -11.98
N ARG A 113 21.65 22.68 -11.27
CA ARG A 113 22.59 23.82 -11.09
C ARG A 113 23.76 23.50 -10.19
N SER A 114 23.59 22.61 -9.22
CA SER A 114 24.58 22.27 -8.21
C SER A 114 25.42 21.04 -8.56
N LYS A 115 25.45 20.61 -9.84
CA LYS A 115 26.25 19.47 -10.28
C LYS A 115 27.74 19.73 -9.97
N PRO A 116 28.41 18.87 -9.18
CA PRO A 116 29.84 18.99 -8.93
C PRO A 116 30.66 18.71 -10.19
N ASP A 117 31.85 19.34 -10.29
CA ASP A 117 32.75 19.18 -11.44
C ASP A 117 33.31 17.77 -11.57
N ASN A 118 33.43 17.02 -10.44
CA ASN A 118 33.89 15.65 -10.38
C ASN A 118 32.79 14.60 -10.62
N PHE A 119 31.60 15.02 -11.10
CA PHE A 119 30.53 14.13 -11.54
C PHE A 119 30.53 14.02 -13.06
N TYR A 120 30.81 12.83 -13.58
CA TYR A 120 30.97 12.54 -14.99
C TYR A 120 29.80 11.70 -15.51
N ILE A 121 29.09 12.21 -16.49
CA ILE A 121 28.02 11.48 -17.20
C ILE A 121 28.58 11.10 -18.55
N VAL A 122 28.89 9.82 -18.75
CA VAL A 122 29.52 9.29 -19.96
C VAL A 122 28.43 8.97 -20.98
N THR A 123 28.44 9.66 -22.11
CA THR A 123 27.38 9.55 -23.13
C THR A 123 27.87 9.12 -24.51
N ASP A 124 29.18 8.95 -24.69
CA ASP A 124 29.81 8.48 -25.93
C ASP A 124 30.51 7.14 -25.67
N ASP A 125 30.19 6.13 -26.46
CA ASP A 125 30.82 4.82 -26.42
C ASP A 125 32.38 4.88 -26.54
N ALA A 126 32.89 5.90 -27.21
CA ALA A 126 34.35 6.11 -27.36
C ALA A 126 35.03 6.44 -26.01
N GLU A 127 34.30 6.90 -25.01
CA GLU A 127 34.82 7.23 -23.67
C GLU A 127 34.88 6.02 -22.74
N LEU A 128 34.21 4.89 -23.06
CA LEU A 128 34.17 3.69 -22.22
C LEU A 128 35.58 3.16 -21.87
N PRO A 129 36.55 3.07 -22.79
CA PRO A 129 37.92 2.62 -22.44
C PRO A 129 38.57 3.53 -21.39
N SER A 130 38.38 4.84 -21.50
CA SER A 130 38.94 5.81 -20.54
C SER A 130 38.29 5.66 -19.17
N PHE A 131 36.96 5.49 -19.12
CA PHE A 131 36.23 5.20 -17.88
C PHE A 131 36.76 3.91 -17.21
N ILE A 132 36.93 2.82 -17.94
CA ILE A 132 37.43 1.56 -17.39
C ILE A 132 38.87 1.74 -16.86
N GLU A 133 39.70 2.56 -17.51
CA GLU A 133 41.04 2.85 -16.99
C GLU A 133 40.97 3.66 -15.68
N ARG A 134 39.99 4.54 -15.48
CA ARG A 134 39.78 5.22 -14.18
C ARG A 134 39.42 4.22 -13.08
N ILE A 135 38.56 3.24 -13.33
CA ILE A 135 38.30 2.16 -12.35
C ILE A 135 39.59 1.39 -12.02
N ARG A 136 40.38 1.04 -13.03
CA ARG A 136 41.68 0.34 -12.83
C ARG A 136 42.67 1.18 -12.03
N GLU A 137 42.73 2.48 -12.30
CA GLU A 137 43.57 3.42 -11.55
C GLU A 137 43.13 3.48 -10.09
N GLU A 138 41.85 3.61 -9.82
CA GLU A 138 41.29 3.58 -8.47
C GLU A 138 41.70 2.31 -7.73
N CYS A 139 41.50 1.14 -8.34
CA CYS A 139 41.87 -0.13 -7.75
C CYS A 139 43.41 -0.22 -7.48
N ARG A 140 44.24 0.25 -8.41
CA ARG A 140 45.71 0.29 -8.24
C ARG A 140 46.10 1.22 -7.08
N ARG A 141 45.51 2.40 -7.02
CA ARG A 141 45.78 3.36 -5.95
C ARG A 141 45.39 2.82 -4.60
N GLN A 142 44.19 2.23 -4.46
CA GLN A 142 43.76 1.63 -3.19
C GLN A 142 44.72 0.52 -2.73
N MET A 143 45.13 -0.36 -3.63
CA MET A 143 46.12 -1.40 -3.30
C MET A 143 47.47 -0.84 -2.85
N ALA A 144 47.85 0.32 -3.35
CA ALA A 144 49.10 0.98 -2.98
C ALA A 144 48.98 1.83 -1.70
N GLU A 145 47.94 2.61 -1.58
CA GLU A 145 47.74 3.58 -0.49
C GLU A 145 47.03 2.95 0.74
N TRP A 146 46.17 1.92 0.51
CA TRP A 146 45.39 1.22 1.53
C TRP A 146 45.56 -0.31 1.48
N PRO A 147 46.77 -0.86 1.54
CA PRO A 147 47.06 -2.27 1.23
C PRO A 147 46.27 -3.28 2.07
N ASP A 148 45.95 -2.94 3.32
CA ASP A 148 45.27 -3.84 4.26
C ASP A 148 43.90 -3.32 4.74
N ARG A 149 43.44 -2.16 4.25
CA ARG A 149 42.22 -1.53 4.76
C ARG A 149 41.01 -2.44 4.65
N TRP A 150 40.85 -3.13 3.53
CA TRP A 150 39.74 -3.98 3.23
C TRP A 150 39.99 -5.48 3.41
N ALA A 151 41.14 -5.84 4.00
CA ALA A 151 41.55 -7.24 4.15
C ALA A 151 40.53 -8.07 4.94
N MET A 152 39.88 -7.50 5.94
CA MET A 152 38.85 -8.19 6.73
C MET A 152 37.61 -8.53 5.90
N LEU A 153 37.29 -7.74 4.90
CA LEU A 153 36.21 -8.02 3.92
C LEU A 153 36.65 -9.00 2.83
N GLY A 154 37.95 -9.38 2.79
CA GLY A 154 38.49 -10.31 1.81
C GLY A 154 38.74 -9.71 0.43
N VAL A 155 38.77 -8.38 0.31
CA VAL A 155 38.98 -7.68 -0.96
C VAL A 155 40.19 -6.76 -0.93
N LYS A 156 40.70 -6.40 -2.12
CA LYS A 156 41.91 -5.56 -2.30
C LYS A 156 41.56 -4.09 -2.52
N SER A 157 40.38 -3.81 -3.02
CA SER A 157 39.85 -2.47 -3.21
C SER A 157 38.35 -2.49 -3.00
N LEU A 158 37.70 -1.35 -2.76
CA LEU A 158 36.29 -1.19 -2.56
C LEU A 158 35.79 0.07 -3.26
N THR A 159 34.73 -0.02 -4.02
CA THR A 159 34.01 1.14 -4.60
C THR A 159 32.51 1.06 -4.28
N ALA A 160 31.82 2.18 -4.29
CA ALA A 160 30.38 2.18 -4.18
C ALA A 160 29.74 2.10 -5.56
N ASN A 161 28.72 1.25 -5.69
CA ASN A 161 28.09 0.91 -6.96
C ASN A 161 26.58 0.95 -6.81
N ASP A 162 25.88 1.25 -7.90
CA ASP A 162 24.43 1.24 -7.95
C ASP A 162 23.96 1.13 -9.40
N PHE A 163 22.78 0.53 -9.60
CA PHE A 163 22.11 0.45 -10.88
C PHE A 163 20.75 1.13 -10.80
N GLU A 164 20.51 2.03 -11.72
CA GLU A 164 19.17 2.60 -11.92
C GLU A 164 18.37 1.67 -12.82
N GLY A 165 17.10 1.42 -12.46
CA GLY A 165 16.21 0.52 -13.18
C GLY A 165 14.92 1.18 -13.65
N THR A 166 14.17 0.50 -14.52
CA THR A 166 12.84 0.95 -14.98
C THR A 166 11.79 0.91 -13.87
N GLY A 167 11.99 0.11 -12.84
CA GLY A 167 11.13 -0.05 -11.68
C GLY A 167 11.75 -0.98 -10.64
N VAL A 168 10.94 -1.49 -9.72
CA VAL A 168 11.41 -2.26 -8.56
C VAL A 168 11.23 -3.77 -8.71
N ASP A 169 10.65 -4.22 -9.81
CA ASP A 169 10.44 -5.63 -10.07
C ASP A 169 11.62 -6.29 -10.75
N THR A 170 12.36 -7.04 -9.99
CA THR A 170 13.63 -7.65 -10.41
C THR A 170 13.50 -8.76 -11.46
N TYR A 171 12.29 -9.22 -11.76
CA TYR A 171 12.04 -10.22 -12.81
C TYR A 171 11.64 -9.59 -14.15
N ILE A 172 11.10 -8.37 -14.14
CA ILE A 172 10.63 -7.68 -15.35
C ILE A 172 11.47 -6.46 -15.65
N ASP A 173 11.74 -5.63 -14.62
CA ASP A 173 12.46 -4.39 -14.80
C ASP A 173 13.91 -4.62 -15.24
N VAL A 174 14.42 -3.68 -16.02
CA VAL A 174 15.77 -3.73 -16.59
C VAL A 174 16.58 -2.54 -16.11
N SER A 175 17.90 -2.69 -16.05
CA SER A 175 18.77 -1.56 -15.76
C SER A 175 18.77 -0.55 -16.90
N ILE A 176 18.79 0.75 -16.53
CA ILE A 176 18.85 1.88 -17.46
C ILE A 176 20.17 2.63 -17.40
N GLY A 177 20.93 2.44 -16.31
CA GLY A 177 22.21 3.07 -16.08
C GLY A 177 22.97 2.44 -14.95
N TYR A 178 24.27 2.64 -14.95
CA TYR A 178 25.21 2.19 -13.91
C TYR A 178 25.93 3.38 -13.33
N SER A 179 26.05 3.46 -12.03
CA SER A 179 26.81 4.48 -11.31
C SER A 179 27.88 3.89 -10.40
N VAL A 180 28.98 4.61 -10.25
CA VAL A 180 30.09 4.21 -9.38
C VAL A 180 30.79 5.43 -8.78
N TRP A 181 31.17 5.32 -7.52
CA TRP A 181 32.04 6.27 -6.83
C TRP A 181 33.45 5.70 -6.67
N LEU A 182 34.47 6.45 -7.10
CA LEU A 182 35.89 6.12 -7.04
C LEU A 182 36.57 6.97 -5.94
N PRO A 183 36.73 6.45 -4.72
CA PRO A 183 36.98 7.28 -3.55
C PRO A 183 38.36 7.96 -3.49
N LEU A 184 39.45 7.33 -3.97
CA LEU A 184 40.76 7.96 -3.98
C LEU A 184 40.96 8.93 -5.14
N LEU A 185 40.18 8.77 -6.20
CA LEU A 185 40.13 9.72 -7.30
C LEU A 185 39.17 10.87 -7.02
N ASP A 186 38.28 10.69 -6.04
CA ASP A 186 37.18 11.60 -5.71
C ASP A 186 36.31 11.89 -6.94
N GLU A 187 35.94 10.84 -7.69
CA GLU A 187 35.19 10.92 -8.94
C GLU A 187 33.94 10.03 -8.91
N GLY A 188 32.82 10.57 -9.41
CA GLY A 188 31.59 9.82 -9.62
C GLY A 188 31.24 9.71 -11.10
N TYR A 189 30.80 8.53 -11.51
CA TYR A 189 30.44 8.25 -12.89
C TYR A 189 29.02 7.73 -13.01
N TYR A 190 28.32 8.13 -14.06
CA TYR A 190 27.05 7.55 -14.49
C TYR A 190 27.11 7.17 -15.97
N LEU A 191 26.72 5.96 -16.30
CA LEU A 191 26.69 5.38 -17.64
C LEU A 191 25.25 5.11 -18.04
N PRO A 192 24.54 6.01 -18.72
CA PRO A 192 23.19 5.83 -19.22
C PRO A 192 23.16 4.90 -20.44
N TYR A 193 22.24 3.93 -20.51
CA TYR A 193 22.10 3.01 -21.65
C TYR A 193 20.68 2.45 -21.86
N GLY A 194 19.72 2.85 -21.04
CA GLY A 194 18.35 2.34 -21.11
C GLY A 194 17.27 3.41 -20.90
N HIS A 195 17.61 4.68 -21.07
CA HIS A 195 16.64 5.76 -21.00
C HIS A 195 15.73 5.74 -22.23
N VAL A 196 14.47 6.12 -22.01
CA VAL A 196 13.42 6.11 -23.04
C VAL A 196 12.80 7.48 -23.19
N ASP A 197 12.31 7.78 -24.39
CA ASP A 197 11.53 8.99 -24.67
C ASP A 197 10.04 8.66 -24.64
N MET A 198 9.34 9.13 -23.60
CA MET A 198 7.91 8.91 -23.43
C MET A 198 7.08 10.14 -23.82
N ARG A 199 7.67 11.14 -24.48
CA ARG A 199 6.94 12.34 -24.93
C ARG A 199 5.85 11.97 -25.93
N GLY A 200 4.62 12.34 -25.60
CA GLY A 200 3.46 12.06 -26.43
C GLY A 200 2.80 10.72 -26.21
N GLU A 201 3.32 9.87 -25.30
CA GLU A 201 2.66 8.65 -24.89
C GLU A 201 1.41 8.95 -24.07
N GLN A 202 0.32 8.23 -24.36
CA GLN A 202 -0.96 8.44 -23.69
C GLN A 202 -0.85 8.01 -22.21
N GLY A 203 -1.16 8.91 -21.28
CA GLY A 203 -1.09 8.69 -19.84
C GLY A 203 0.25 9.04 -19.21
N PHE A 204 1.25 9.44 -19.98
CA PHE A 204 2.51 9.94 -19.48
C PHE A 204 2.48 11.48 -19.50
N GLU A 205 1.87 12.05 -18.48
CA GLU A 205 1.92 13.50 -18.25
C GLU A 205 3.25 13.84 -17.57
N PHE A 206 4.21 14.27 -18.36
CA PHE A 206 5.32 15.06 -17.84
C PHE A 206 4.79 16.48 -17.61
N LEU A 207 4.06 16.65 -16.58
CA LEU A 207 3.66 17.95 -16.11
C LEU A 207 4.90 18.84 -16.06
N ASP A 208 4.93 19.92 -16.75
CA ASP A 208 5.82 21.07 -16.69
C ASP A 208 7.24 20.87 -16.08
N ASP A 209 7.61 19.63 -15.80
CA ASP A 209 8.89 19.22 -15.29
C ASP A 209 9.88 19.16 -16.46
N MET A 210 10.53 20.26 -16.69
CA MET A 210 11.50 20.47 -17.76
C MET A 210 12.59 19.40 -17.85
N SER A 211 12.81 18.64 -16.78
CA SER A 211 13.83 17.58 -16.69
C SER A 211 13.45 16.31 -17.45
N ALA A 212 12.17 16.10 -17.74
CA ALA A 212 11.66 14.87 -18.33
C ALA A 212 11.82 14.78 -19.86
N HIS A 213 12.23 15.83 -20.55
CA HIS A 213 12.05 15.94 -22.00
C HIS A 213 13.29 15.68 -22.85
N LYS A 214 14.40 15.22 -22.25
CA LYS A 214 15.66 15.13 -22.97
C LYS A 214 16.36 13.78 -22.86
N ALA A 215 15.56 12.75 -22.59
CA ALA A 215 16.09 11.43 -22.32
C ALA A 215 16.53 10.83 -23.57
N THR A 216 17.30 10.92 -24.40
CA THR A 216 17.57 9.91 -25.45
C THR A 216 18.60 10.22 -26.51
N ASP A 217 18.96 11.50 -26.67
CA ASP A 217 19.80 11.81 -27.83
C ASP A 217 21.27 11.41 -27.63
N ARG A 218 21.67 11.04 -26.39
CA ARG A 218 23.06 10.75 -26.08
C ARG A 218 23.18 9.74 -24.93
N GLN A 219 22.85 8.49 -25.18
CA GLN A 219 23.14 7.42 -24.26
C GLN A 219 24.05 6.37 -24.88
N LEU A 220 24.72 5.62 -24.04
CA LEU A 220 25.63 4.57 -24.46
C LEU A 220 24.90 3.36 -25.04
N THR A 221 25.59 2.59 -25.86
CA THR A 221 25.09 1.30 -26.34
C THR A 221 25.13 0.29 -25.19
N ARG A 222 23.94 -0.21 -24.74
CA ARG A 222 23.81 -1.13 -23.61
C ARG A 222 24.80 -2.30 -23.67
N SER A 223 24.88 -3.03 -24.79
CA SER A 223 25.76 -4.18 -24.95
C SER A 223 27.25 -3.81 -24.77
N LYS A 224 27.66 -2.63 -25.20
CA LYS A 224 29.03 -2.15 -25.03
C LYS A 224 29.33 -1.80 -23.57
N VAL A 225 28.36 -1.15 -22.87
CA VAL A 225 28.51 -0.85 -21.44
C VAL A 225 28.66 -2.14 -20.66
N LEU A 226 27.71 -3.09 -20.83
CA LEU A 226 27.74 -4.34 -20.11
C LEU A 226 29.03 -5.13 -20.38
N ALA A 227 29.50 -5.18 -21.63
CA ALA A 227 30.78 -5.80 -21.98
C ALA A 227 31.98 -5.10 -21.33
N ALA A 228 31.94 -3.78 -21.17
CA ALA A 228 33.02 -3.00 -20.57
C ALA A 228 33.08 -3.18 -19.05
N ILE A 229 31.95 -3.13 -18.34
CA ILE A 229 31.91 -3.18 -16.87
C ILE A 229 31.95 -4.62 -16.30
N THR A 230 31.46 -5.62 -17.02
CA THR A 230 31.42 -7.03 -16.54
C THR A 230 32.80 -7.54 -16.05
N PRO A 231 33.91 -7.32 -16.75
CA PRO A 231 35.21 -7.78 -16.27
C PRO A 231 35.60 -7.23 -14.90
N TYR A 232 35.14 -6.02 -14.55
CA TYR A 232 35.34 -5.44 -13.23
C TYR A 232 34.31 -5.97 -12.22
N LEU A 233 33.03 -6.00 -12.59
CA LEU A 233 31.95 -6.44 -11.70
C LEU A 233 32.10 -7.90 -11.28
N SER A 234 32.56 -8.77 -12.17
CA SER A 234 32.76 -10.19 -11.89
C SER A 234 34.03 -10.53 -11.08
N GLN A 235 34.88 -9.54 -10.80
CA GLN A 235 36.12 -9.77 -10.02
C GLN A 235 35.85 -9.75 -8.51
N PRO A 236 35.93 -10.88 -7.80
CA PRO A 236 35.69 -10.92 -6.36
C PRO A 236 36.76 -10.20 -5.53
N ALA A 237 37.97 -10.02 -6.08
CA ALA A 237 39.06 -9.31 -5.40
C ALA A 237 38.83 -7.79 -5.32
N HIS A 238 37.96 -7.24 -6.16
CA HIS A 238 37.56 -5.85 -6.14
C HIS A 238 36.14 -5.78 -5.53
N GLY A 239 36.10 -5.34 -4.27
CA GLY A 239 34.85 -5.24 -3.52
C GLY A 239 33.88 -4.19 -4.09
N LYS A 240 32.62 -4.47 -4.01
CA LYS A 240 31.51 -3.56 -4.30
C LYS A 240 30.73 -3.31 -3.03
N SER A 241 30.53 -2.05 -2.72
CA SER A 241 29.59 -1.64 -1.71
C SER A 241 28.31 -1.12 -2.36
N PHE A 242 27.20 -1.47 -1.77
CA PHE A 242 25.87 -1.06 -2.15
C PHE A 242 25.20 -0.35 -0.98
N HIS A 243 24.00 0.15 -1.18
CA HIS A 243 23.29 0.89 -0.15
C HIS A 243 21.81 0.51 -0.11
N MET A 244 21.17 0.70 1.04
CA MET A 244 19.72 0.59 1.19
C MET A 244 19.14 -0.81 0.89
N GLY A 245 19.96 -1.85 0.89
CA GLY A 245 19.55 -3.19 0.46
C GLY A 245 19.56 -3.37 -1.06
N SER A 246 20.07 -2.38 -1.82
CA SER A 246 20.14 -2.43 -3.28
C SER A 246 21.03 -3.56 -3.80
N ALA A 247 21.97 -4.05 -3.00
CA ALA A 247 22.77 -5.21 -3.39
C ALA A 247 21.91 -6.37 -3.90
N ARG A 248 20.81 -6.67 -3.25
CA ARG A 248 19.89 -7.73 -3.68
C ARG A 248 19.20 -7.39 -5.00
N TYR A 249 18.70 -6.14 -5.13
CA TYR A 249 18.10 -5.65 -6.35
C TYR A 249 19.08 -5.70 -7.52
N ASP A 250 20.28 -5.13 -7.35
CA ASP A 250 21.30 -5.05 -8.39
C ASP A 250 21.81 -6.41 -8.85
N LEU A 251 21.96 -7.36 -7.92
CA LEU A 251 22.30 -8.74 -8.23
C LEU A 251 21.20 -9.45 -9.05
N HIS A 252 19.93 -9.23 -8.73
CA HIS A 252 18.82 -9.76 -9.52
C HIS A 252 18.81 -9.17 -10.93
N VAL A 253 18.94 -7.85 -11.05
CA VAL A 253 18.99 -7.15 -12.34
C VAL A 253 20.17 -7.62 -13.17
N ALA A 254 21.35 -7.79 -12.55
CA ALA A 254 22.54 -8.31 -13.23
C ALA A 254 22.30 -9.68 -13.85
N ILE A 255 21.73 -10.61 -13.09
CA ILE A 255 21.43 -11.95 -13.56
C ILE A 255 20.45 -11.91 -14.73
N LYS A 256 19.39 -11.09 -14.63
CA LYS A 256 18.42 -10.91 -15.72
C LYS A 256 19.06 -10.31 -16.97
N ASP A 257 19.93 -9.32 -16.79
CA ASP A 257 20.64 -8.66 -17.89
C ASP A 257 21.77 -9.50 -18.49
N GLY A 258 22.05 -10.70 -17.92
CA GLY A 258 23.00 -11.68 -18.44
C GLY A 258 24.44 -11.42 -18.04
N TYR A 259 24.69 -10.69 -16.95
CA TYR A 259 26.04 -10.50 -16.40
C TYR A 259 26.07 -10.85 -14.90
N GLU A 260 27.28 -10.92 -14.33
CA GLU A 260 27.50 -11.37 -12.97
C GLU A 260 28.20 -10.28 -12.16
N ILE A 261 27.70 -10.01 -10.94
CA ILE A 261 28.36 -9.20 -9.94
C ILE A 261 28.91 -10.14 -8.86
N ARG A 262 30.21 -10.01 -8.57
CA ARG A 262 30.88 -10.73 -7.51
C ARG A 262 31.63 -9.77 -6.59
N GLY A 263 31.85 -10.20 -5.35
CA GLY A 263 32.51 -9.36 -4.36
C GLY A 263 31.61 -8.26 -3.83
N CYS A 264 30.33 -8.53 -3.75
CA CYS A 264 29.40 -7.73 -2.97
C CYS A 264 29.73 -7.94 -1.50
N VAL A 265 30.47 -7.02 -0.88
CA VAL A 265 31.01 -7.18 0.47
C VAL A 265 30.49 -6.17 1.47
N TRP A 266 29.66 -5.24 1.02
CA TRP A 266 29.04 -4.25 1.86
C TRP A 266 27.69 -3.82 1.32
N ASP A 267 26.67 -3.84 2.20
CA ASP A 267 25.42 -3.12 1.99
C ASP A 267 25.15 -2.25 3.22
N SER A 268 24.87 -0.98 3.00
CA SER A 268 24.72 -0.02 4.10
C SER A 268 23.49 -0.31 4.98
N LEU A 269 22.47 -1.00 4.45
CA LEU A 269 21.31 -1.42 5.23
C LEU A 269 21.70 -2.52 6.23
N ASP A 270 22.32 -3.60 5.75
CA ASP A 270 22.75 -4.72 6.59
C ASP A 270 23.80 -4.27 7.61
N ALA A 271 24.72 -3.38 7.17
CA ALA A 271 25.72 -2.79 8.05
C ALA A 271 25.08 -1.92 9.15
N MET A 272 24.07 -1.11 8.82
CA MET A 272 23.40 -0.29 9.82
C MET A 272 22.57 -1.14 10.79
N ASN A 273 21.90 -2.18 10.29
CA ASN A 273 21.18 -3.12 11.15
C ASN A 273 22.11 -3.80 12.17
N SER A 274 23.33 -4.16 11.76
CA SER A 274 24.34 -4.71 12.65
C SER A 274 24.88 -3.70 13.68
N LEU A 275 24.95 -2.39 13.32
CA LEU A 275 25.35 -1.31 14.23
C LEU A 275 24.25 -0.92 15.21
N ASN A 276 23.02 -0.82 14.73
CA ASN A 276 21.86 -0.37 15.50
C ASN A 276 20.55 -0.91 14.89
N GLU A 277 20.07 -2.02 15.39
CA GLU A 277 18.82 -2.66 14.97
C GLU A 277 17.54 -1.83 15.26
N HIS A 278 17.67 -0.78 16.07
CA HIS A 278 16.57 0.09 16.48
C HIS A 278 16.45 1.37 15.62
N GLU A 279 17.12 1.42 14.47
CA GLU A 279 16.94 2.54 13.54
C GLU A 279 15.49 2.60 13.03
N GLU A 280 14.95 3.83 12.94
CA GLU A 280 13.60 4.05 12.39
C GLU A 280 13.52 3.74 10.90
N SER A 281 14.64 3.92 10.19
CA SER A 281 14.78 3.65 8.76
C SER A 281 16.21 3.31 8.40
N PHE A 282 16.39 2.27 7.59
CA PHE A 282 17.68 1.84 7.04
C PHE A 282 17.93 2.38 5.62
N GLY A 283 17.03 3.23 5.10
CA GLY A 283 17.19 3.85 3.79
C GLY A 283 18.36 4.82 3.73
N LEU A 284 19.04 4.89 2.57
CA LEU A 284 20.20 5.76 2.37
C LEU A 284 19.92 7.23 2.72
N LYS A 285 18.81 7.78 2.22
CA LYS A 285 18.48 9.20 2.42
C LYS A 285 18.15 9.54 3.89
N PRO A 286 17.32 8.76 4.62
CA PRO A 286 17.12 8.95 6.06
C PRO A 286 18.39 8.83 6.87
N LEU A 287 19.25 7.83 6.60
CA LEU A 287 20.53 7.66 7.29
C LEU A 287 21.47 8.83 6.99
N THR A 288 21.56 9.28 5.73
CA THR A 288 22.36 10.43 5.36
C THR A 288 21.85 11.71 6.01
N ALA A 289 20.55 11.94 6.06
CA ALA A 289 19.97 13.10 6.75
C ALA A 289 20.30 13.09 8.26
N LYS A 290 20.31 11.91 8.89
CA LYS A 290 20.55 11.76 10.33
C LYS A 290 22.04 11.82 10.68
N TYR A 291 22.88 11.15 9.92
CA TYR A 291 24.31 10.92 10.23
C TYR A 291 25.27 11.69 9.32
N GLY A 292 24.80 12.31 8.23
CA GLY A 292 25.65 12.93 7.19
C GLY A 292 26.70 13.89 7.72
N ARG A 293 26.35 14.67 8.76
CA ARG A 293 27.30 15.58 9.45
C ARG A 293 28.55 14.88 9.97
N TYR A 294 28.50 13.59 10.27
CA TYR A 294 29.65 12.83 10.77
C TYR A 294 30.58 12.35 9.65
N PHE A 295 30.12 12.39 8.41
CA PHE A 295 30.90 11.97 7.23
C PHE A 295 30.89 13.03 6.11
N GLY A 296 30.69 14.31 6.50
CA GLY A 296 30.94 15.45 5.62
C GLY A 296 29.84 15.73 4.61
N ILE A 297 28.61 15.29 4.86
CA ILE A 297 27.43 15.65 4.06
C ILE A 297 26.62 16.69 4.84
N ASP A 298 26.76 17.96 4.43
CA ASP A 298 26.04 19.10 4.98
C ASP A 298 25.18 19.71 3.87
N GLY A 299 23.88 19.56 3.92
CA GLY A 299 22.98 20.12 2.92
C GLY A 299 21.71 19.28 2.73
N PRO A 300 20.82 19.70 1.85
CA PRO A 300 19.58 18.99 1.60
C PRO A 300 19.86 17.63 0.95
N VAL A 301 19.22 16.61 1.49
CA VAL A 301 19.26 15.23 0.97
C VAL A 301 17.92 14.96 0.31
N TYR A 302 17.87 14.99 -1.02
CA TYR A 302 16.65 14.76 -1.77
C TYR A 302 16.40 13.28 -1.99
N THR A 303 15.13 12.89 -1.83
CA THR A 303 14.68 11.51 -2.02
C THR A 303 14.36 11.23 -3.49
N PHE A 304 14.13 9.96 -3.81
CA PHE A 304 13.63 9.54 -5.12
C PHE A 304 12.28 10.19 -5.45
N GLU A 305 11.38 10.28 -4.46
CA GLU A 305 10.08 10.96 -4.61
C GLU A 305 10.25 12.46 -4.90
N ASP A 306 11.22 13.12 -4.27
CA ASP A 306 11.53 14.54 -4.52
C ASP A 306 11.96 14.79 -5.96
N MET A 307 12.71 13.86 -6.57
CA MET A 307 13.24 14.01 -7.94
C MET A 307 12.26 13.49 -9.00
N PHE A 308 11.69 12.29 -8.78
CA PHE A 308 10.95 11.56 -9.82
C PHE A 308 9.47 11.33 -9.50
N GLY A 309 9.01 11.70 -8.28
CA GLY A 309 7.60 11.55 -7.89
C GLY A 309 7.12 10.11 -7.88
N ASN A 310 7.97 9.18 -7.48
CA ASN A 310 7.71 7.72 -7.49
C ASN A 310 7.39 7.14 -8.89
N ARG A 311 7.89 7.78 -9.94
CA ARG A 311 7.80 7.31 -11.32
C ARG A 311 9.12 6.66 -11.75
N SER A 312 9.07 5.79 -12.77
CA SER A 312 10.30 5.27 -13.39
C SER A 312 11.26 6.41 -13.75
N PRO A 313 12.56 6.31 -13.45
CA PRO A 313 13.54 7.32 -13.83
C PRO A 313 13.88 7.28 -15.32
N ALA A 314 13.54 6.20 -16.03
CA ALA A 314 13.93 5.99 -17.42
C ALA A 314 13.54 7.12 -18.39
N PRO A 315 12.36 7.77 -18.27
CA PRO A 315 11.98 8.88 -19.16
C PRO A 315 12.54 10.24 -18.76
N PHE A 316 13.18 10.37 -17.59
CA PHE A 316 13.74 11.65 -17.14
C PHE A 316 15.08 11.95 -17.86
N SER A 317 15.52 13.22 -17.79
CA SER A 317 16.76 13.61 -18.42
C SER A 317 17.94 12.82 -17.85
N ILE A 318 18.84 12.38 -18.74
CA ILE A 318 20.07 11.67 -18.39
C ILE A 318 20.90 12.46 -17.38
N GLU A 319 20.92 13.79 -17.48
CA GLU A 319 21.66 14.64 -16.58
C GLU A 319 21.07 14.63 -15.16
N LEU A 320 19.75 14.70 -15.01
CA LEU A 320 19.10 14.63 -13.70
C LEU A 320 19.30 13.28 -13.04
N VAL A 321 19.04 12.19 -13.77
CA VAL A 321 19.22 10.83 -13.25
C VAL A 321 20.68 10.57 -12.92
N GLY A 322 21.61 11.01 -13.78
CA GLY A 322 23.05 10.84 -13.55
C GLY A 322 23.55 11.58 -12.31
N ILE A 323 23.11 12.82 -12.08
CA ILE A 323 23.50 13.56 -10.86
C ILE A 323 22.90 12.87 -9.63
N TYR A 324 21.64 12.41 -9.70
CA TYR A 324 20.98 11.69 -8.61
C TYR A 324 21.71 10.39 -8.29
N ALA A 325 21.97 9.54 -9.29
CA ALA A 325 22.65 8.27 -9.16
C ALA A 325 24.11 8.42 -8.61
N ILE A 326 24.85 9.42 -9.09
CA ILE A 326 26.20 9.68 -8.57
C ILE A 326 26.16 10.19 -7.12
N LYS A 327 25.17 11.00 -6.75
CA LYS A 327 24.97 11.40 -5.34
C LYS A 327 24.67 10.19 -4.46
N ASP A 328 23.92 9.21 -4.96
CA ASP A 328 23.58 8.01 -4.20
C ASP A 328 24.81 7.15 -3.93
N VAL A 329 25.65 6.90 -4.93
CA VAL A 329 26.91 6.18 -4.70
C VAL A 329 27.90 6.98 -3.87
N LEU A 330 27.93 8.31 -3.94
CA LEU A 330 28.73 9.15 -3.05
C LEU A 330 28.26 9.05 -1.59
N TYR A 331 26.95 9.21 -1.36
CA TYR A 331 26.38 9.09 -0.01
C TYR A 331 26.53 7.66 0.53
N GLY A 332 26.29 6.67 -0.32
CA GLY A 332 26.53 5.26 -0.01
C GLY A 332 27.99 5.00 0.39
N TRP A 333 28.96 5.56 -0.35
CA TRP A 333 30.38 5.47 0.01
C TRP A 333 30.69 6.11 1.35
N ARG A 334 30.28 7.35 1.57
CA ARG A 334 30.52 8.08 2.82
C ARG A 334 29.90 7.38 4.03
N LEU A 335 28.70 6.84 3.85
CA LEU A 335 28.04 6.03 4.87
C LEU A 335 28.81 4.71 5.12
N THR A 336 29.25 4.03 4.06
CA THR A 336 30.08 2.80 4.14
C THR A 336 31.37 3.04 4.94
N GLU A 337 32.12 4.10 4.64
CA GLU A 337 33.35 4.45 5.39
C GLU A 337 33.06 4.70 6.87
N TRP A 338 32.00 5.48 7.15
CA TRP A 338 31.62 5.78 8.51
C TRP A 338 31.18 4.52 9.27
N GLN A 339 30.34 3.69 8.67
CA GLN A 339 29.89 2.42 9.27
C GLN A 339 31.06 1.47 9.52
N PHE A 340 31.96 1.35 8.55
CA PHE A 340 33.17 0.52 8.68
C PHE A 340 34.03 0.95 9.88
N GLU A 341 34.28 2.25 10.03
CA GLU A 341 35.01 2.78 11.17
C GLU A 341 34.25 2.59 12.49
N GLN A 342 32.92 2.80 12.50
CA GLN A 342 32.12 2.55 13.71
C GLN A 342 32.22 1.08 14.13
N MET A 343 32.07 0.11 13.21
CA MET A 343 32.18 -1.31 13.52
C MET A 343 33.58 -1.69 14.01
N ARG A 344 34.60 -1.04 13.47
CA ARG A 344 36.03 -1.28 13.86
C ARG A 344 36.33 -0.83 15.30
N VAL A 345 35.72 0.26 15.74
CA VAL A 345 35.97 0.87 17.06
C VAL A 345 34.93 0.53 18.11
N THR A 346 33.73 0.09 17.71
CA THR A 346 32.69 -0.26 18.67
C THR A 346 33.15 -1.35 19.61
N PRO A 347 33.18 -1.12 20.93
CA PRO A 347 33.58 -2.12 21.88
C PRO A 347 32.46 -3.18 21.95
N SER A 348 32.68 -4.33 21.33
CA SER A 348 31.96 -5.52 21.81
C SER A 348 32.53 -5.88 23.19
N ALA A 349 31.74 -6.55 24.02
CA ALA A 349 32.09 -6.85 25.43
C ALA A 349 33.47 -7.49 25.63
N GLU A 350 34.12 -7.99 24.58
CA GLU A 350 35.37 -8.74 24.66
C GLU A 350 36.53 -8.19 23.82
N LYS A 351 36.31 -7.62 22.62
CA LYS A 351 37.37 -7.12 21.74
C LYS A 351 36.88 -6.02 20.79
N PRO A 352 37.65 -4.92 20.59
CA PRO A 352 37.41 -3.99 19.50
C PRO A 352 37.43 -4.69 18.14
N GLY A 353 36.57 -4.28 17.21
CA GLY A 353 36.49 -4.83 15.85
C GLY A 353 35.77 -6.17 15.70
N LYS A 354 35.27 -6.76 16.79
CA LYS A 354 34.52 -8.03 16.71
C LYS A 354 33.23 -7.91 15.90
N LEU A 355 32.57 -6.77 15.95
CA LEU A 355 31.39 -6.50 15.15
C LEU A 355 31.72 -6.49 13.66
N LEU A 356 32.80 -5.81 13.27
CA LEU A 356 33.26 -5.81 11.87
C LEU A 356 33.64 -7.22 11.39
N GLU A 357 34.31 -8.01 12.25
CA GLU A 357 34.65 -9.40 11.94
C GLU A 357 33.38 -10.24 11.69
N CYS A 358 32.37 -10.11 12.55
CA CYS A 358 31.07 -10.79 12.41
C CYS A 358 30.39 -10.40 11.10
N TYR A 359 30.27 -9.10 10.83
CA TYR A 359 29.69 -8.58 9.60
C TYR A 359 30.42 -9.12 8.37
N ALA A 360 31.75 -9.03 8.35
CA ALA A 360 32.58 -9.48 7.23
C ALA A 360 32.48 -10.99 6.94
N GLN A 361 32.34 -11.80 7.98
CA GLN A 361 32.28 -13.25 7.85
C GLN A 361 30.88 -13.79 7.54
N ILE A 362 29.83 -13.09 7.97
CA ILE A 362 28.43 -13.54 7.89
C ILE A 362 27.63 -12.59 7.00
N ASP A 363 27.29 -11.40 7.50
CA ASP A 363 26.27 -10.54 6.92
C ASP A 363 26.63 -10.06 5.51
N SER A 364 27.91 -9.75 5.28
CA SER A 364 28.41 -9.30 3.98
C SER A 364 28.24 -10.31 2.84
N LYS A 365 27.94 -11.58 3.15
CA LYS A 365 27.74 -12.67 2.18
C LYS A 365 26.26 -12.97 1.90
N LEU A 366 25.39 -12.42 2.73
CA LEU A 366 23.97 -12.71 2.66
C LEU A 366 23.30 -12.19 1.38
N PRO A 367 23.61 -11.02 0.82
CA PRO A 367 22.96 -10.55 -0.41
C PRO A 367 23.08 -11.52 -1.59
N GLU A 368 24.28 -12.09 -1.83
CA GLU A 368 24.46 -13.08 -2.89
C GLU A 368 23.68 -14.38 -2.61
N THR A 369 23.63 -14.80 -1.33
CA THR A 369 22.88 -15.99 -0.89
C THR A 369 21.37 -15.78 -1.02
N ASP A 370 20.88 -14.61 -0.61
CA ASP A 370 19.46 -14.26 -0.65
C ASP A 370 18.93 -14.26 -2.08
N VAL A 371 19.68 -13.65 -3.00
CA VAL A 371 19.35 -13.63 -4.42
C VAL A 371 19.34 -15.03 -5.01
N PHE A 372 20.35 -15.85 -4.66
CA PHE A 372 20.39 -17.24 -5.12
C PHE A 372 19.16 -18.04 -4.63
N LEU A 373 18.82 -17.93 -3.34
CA LEU A 373 17.65 -18.61 -2.77
C LEU A 373 16.34 -18.12 -3.41
N ALA A 374 16.20 -16.81 -3.58
CA ALA A 374 15.01 -16.21 -4.18
C ALA A 374 14.82 -16.71 -5.63
N ARG A 375 15.90 -16.73 -6.43
CA ARG A 375 15.85 -17.19 -7.82
C ARG A 375 15.75 -18.70 -7.96
N ALA A 376 16.33 -19.47 -7.05
CA ALA A 376 16.17 -20.92 -7.05
C ALA A 376 14.72 -21.34 -6.76
N GLY A 377 14.05 -20.61 -5.87
CA GLY A 377 12.68 -20.92 -5.47
C GLY A 377 12.51 -22.30 -4.83
N PHE A 378 11.29 -22.59 -4.43
CA PHE A 378 10.89 -23.90 -3.89
C PHE A 378 10.02 -24.63 -4.90
N CYS A 379 10.45 -25.82 -5.31
CA CYS A 379 9.63 -26.70 -6.14
C CYS A 379 8.43 -27.19 -5.33
N VAL A 380 7.25 -27.14 -5.93
CA VAL A 380 5.98 -27.52 -5.31
C VAL A 380 5.40 -28.72 -6.05
N ASP A 381 4.99 -29.73 -5.29
CA ASP A 381 4.18 -30.85 -5.81
C ASP A 381 2.73 -30.38 -5.98
N ILE A 382 2.43 -29.88 -7.17
CA ILE A 382 1.11 -29.31 -7.50
C ILE A 382 0.03 -30.38 -7.46
N ASP A 383 0.33 -31.59 -7.97
CA ASP A 383 -0.63 -32.69 -7.96
C ASP A 383 -0.93 -33.16 -6.54
N GLY A 384 0.11 -33.24 -5.71
CA GLY A 384 -0.03 -33.53 -4.28
C GLY A 384 -0.86 -32.49 -3.54
N LEU A 385 -0.66 -31.20 -3.82
CA LEU A 385 -1.48 -30.12 -3.23
C LEU A 385 -2.94 -30.19 -3.68
N ALA A 386 -3.21 -30.47 -4.94
CA ALA A 386 -4.57 -30.62 -5.46
C ALA A 386 -5.28 -31.83 -4.83
N ALA A 387 -4.55 -32.93 -4.61
CA ALA A 387 -5.06 -34.08 -3.88
C ALA A 387 -5.41 -33.73 -2.42
N LEU A 388 -4.55 -32.97 -1.74
CA LEU A 388 -4.80 -32.50 -0.37
C LEU A 388 -6.00 -31.55 -0.30
N GLU A 389 -6.17 -30.63 -1.26
CA GLU A 389 -7.35 -29.78 -1.33
C GLU A 389 -8.63 -30.62 -1.42
N SER A 390 -8.65 -31.58 -2.34
CA SER A 390 -9.79 -32.48 -2.54
C SER A 390 -10.09 -33.34 -1.32
N GLU A 391 -9.08 -33.68 -0.51
CA GLU A 391 -9.25 -34.42 0.76
C GLU A 391 -9.77 -33.51 1.88
N PHE A 392 -9.20 -32.32 2.01
CA PHE A 392 -9.49 -31.44 3.17
C PHE A 392 -10.78 -30.64 3.04
N GLU A 393 -11.24 -30.30 1.83
CA GLU A 393 -12.52 -29.60 1.66
C GLU A 393 -13.70 -30.35 2.27
N PRO A 394 -13.96 -31.64 1.97
CA PRO A 394 -15.06 -32.35 2.61
C PRO A 394 -14.86 -32.56 4.11
N LEU A 395 -13.60 -32.67 4.57
CA LEU A 395 -13.31 -32.75 6.01
C LEU A 395 -13.62 -31.44 6.73
N LEU A 396 -13.32 -30.29 6.11
CA LEU A 396 -13.68 -28.98 6.65
C LEU A 396 -15.21 -28.81 6.71
N GLU A 397 -15.93 -29.17 5.66
CA GLU A 397 -17.39 -29.08 5.64
C GLU A 397 -18.02 -29.98 6.71
N LYS A 398 -17.49 -31.20 6.86
CA LYS A 398 -17.91 -32.09 7.94
C LYS A 398 -17.60 -31.49 9.32
N ALA A 399 -16.39 -30.98 9.53
CA ALA A 399 -16.01 -30.37 10.80
C ALA A 399 -16.87 -29.16 11.15
N ARG A 400 -17.26 -28.36 10.14
CA ARG A 400 -18.22 -27.25 10.32
C ARG A 400 -19.60 -27.76 10.74
N ALA A 401 -20.10 -28.82 10.11
CA ALA A 401 -21.35 -29.45 10.51
C ALA A 401 -21.28 -30.00 11.93
N ASP A 402 -20.19 -30.70 12.27
CA ASP A 402 -19.94 -31.24 13.61
C ASP A 402 -19.93 -30.14 14.69
N VAL A 403 -19.48 -28.92 14.38
CA VAL A 403 -19.58 -27.73 15.28
C VAL A 403 -21.03 -27.36 15.54
N PHE A 404 -21.89 -27.33 14.50
CA PHE A 404 -23.29 -27.00 14.66
C PHE A 404 -24.02 -28.04 15.53
N ASP A 405 -23.71 -29.31 15.32
CA ASP A 405 -24.28 -30.43 16.09
C ASP A 405 -23.76 -30.43 17.52
N ALA A 406 -22.45 -30.31 17.74
CA ALA A 406 -21.81 -30.37 19.07
C ALA A 406 -22.27 -29.26 20.00
N TYR A 407 -22.58 -28.08 19.48
CA TYR A 407 -23.02 -26.94 20.29
C TYR A 407 -24.51 -26.65 20.16
N GLU A 408 -25.28 -27.53 19.49
CA GLU A 408 -26.73 -27.38 19.27
C GLU A 408 -27.08 -26.01 18.68
N ILE A 409 -26.30 -25.59 17.64
CA ILE A 409 -26.47 -24.28 17.00
C ILE A 409 -27.71 -24.33 16.09
N ASN A 410 -28.85 -24.01 16.68
CA ASN A 410 -30.16 -23.96 16.03
C ASN A 410 -30.76 -22.55 16.11
N ASP A 411 -31.96 -22.36 15.60
CA ASP A 411 -32.64 -21.07 15.62
C ASP A 411 -32.78 -20.47 17.02
N ALA A 412 -32.96 -21.31 18.06
CA ALA A 412 -33.07 -20.85 19.44
C ALA A 412 -31.71 -20.32 19.94
N PHE A 413 -30.62 -21.00 19.59
CA PHE A 413 -29.26 -20.53 19.88
C PHE A 413 -28.99 -19.18 19.19
N VAL A 414 -29.27 -19.08 17.87
CA VAL A 414 -29.05 -17.86 17.10
C VAL A 414 -29.85 -16.69 17.65
N ARG A 415 -31.10 -16.93 18.02
CA ARG A 415 -31.95 -15.93 18.65
C ARG A 415 -31.41 -15.45 19.98
N LYS A 416 -30.95 -16.35 20.84
CA LYS A 416 -30.36 -16.02 22.13
C LYS A 416 -29.05 -15.25 21.96
N MET A 417 -28.20 -15.65 21.00
CA MET A 417 -26.98 -14.95 20.63
C MET A 417 -27.27 -13.52 20.17
N ASP A 418 -28.21 -13.33 19.23
CA ASP A 418 -28.60 -12.00 18.73
C ASP A 418 -29.08 -11.10 19.88
N ARG A 419 -29.96 -11.62 20.76
CA ARG A 419 -30.47 -10.84 21.92
C ARG A 419 -29.33 -10.43 22.88
N THR A 420 -28.31 -11.26 23.03
CA THR A 420 -27.16 -10.95 23.87
C THR A 420 -26.23 -9.93 23.23
N ILE A 421 -25.83 -10.16 21.99
CA ILE A 421 -24.89 -9.28 21.26
C ILE A 421 -25.53 -7.92 20.98
N ASN A 422 -26.81 -7.89 20.57
CA ASN A 422 -27.52 -6.69 20.17
C ASN A 422 -28.48 -6.16 21.25
N ALA A 423 -28.27 -6.46 22.51
CA ALA A 423 -29.18 -6.07 23.61
C ALA A 423 -29.57 -4.59 23.62
N ALA A 424 -28.63 -3.69 23.29
CA ALA A 424 -28.90 -2.25 23.20
C ALA A 424 -29.84 -1.89 22.05
N LYS A 425 -29.70 -2.53 20.88
CA LYS A 425 -30.56 -2.34 19.72
C LYS A 425 -31.97 -2.88 19.98
N VAL A 426 -32.03 -4.06 20.61
CA VAL A 426 -33.32 -4.68 20.99
C VAL A 426 -34.08 -3.78 21.95
N LYS A 427 -33.44 -3.27 23.01
CA LYS A 427 -34.04 -2.31 23.95
C LYS A 427 -34.51 -1.04 23.28
N ALA A 428 -33.73 -0.49 22.35
CA ALA A 428 -34.10 0.69 21.58
C ALA A 428 -35.35 0.44 20.70
N TRP A 429 -35.39 -0.72 20.05
CA TRP A 429 -36.56 -1.12 19.24
C TRP A 429 -37.80 -1.29 20.11
N VAL A 430 -37.73 -2.01 21.22
CA VAL A 430 -38.84 -2.19 22.16
C VAL A 430 -39.40 -0.84 22.60
N LYS A 431 -38.54 0.08 23.01
CA LYS A 431 -38.94 1.45 23.38
C LYS A 431 -39.65 2.19 22.23
N ALA A 432 -39.09 2.11 21.02
CA ALA A 432 -39.68 2.75 19.85
C ALA A 432 -41.06 2.14 19.51
N GLN A 433 -41.19 0.83 19.60
CA GLN A 433 -42.44 0.11 19.35
C GLN A 433 -43.48 0.41 20.41
N THR A 434 -43.10 0.48 21.69
CA THR A 434 -43.99 0.92 22.79
C THR A 434 -44.56 2.31 22.47
N ASN A 435 -43.73 3.27 22.16
CA ASN A 435 -44.14 4.62 21.80
C ASN A 435 -45.09 4.64 20.56
N ARG A 436 -44.86 3.75 19.60
CA ARG A 436 -45.71 3.63 18.41
C ARG A 436 -47.08 3.10 18.75
N ILE A 437 -47.16 2.07 19.60
CA ILE A 437 -48.41 1.49 20.08
C ILE A 437 -49.21 2.52 20.90
N GLU A 438 -48.55 3.24 21.82
CA GLU A 438 -49.15 4.30 22.61
C GLU A 438 -49.78 5.39 21.74
N ARG A 439 -49.02 5.91 20.77
CA ARG A 439 -49.51 6.92 19.82
C ARG A 439 -50.68 6.41 18.97
N ASN A 440 -50.66 5.16 18.54
CA ASN A 440 -51.79 4.56 17.81
C ASN A 440 -53.04 4.47 18.71
N ASN A 441 -52.88 4.03 19.96
CA ASN A 441 -53.97 3.94 20.93
C ASN A 441 -54.56 5.32 21.25
N GLU A 442 -53.73 6.34 21.48
CA GLU A 442 -54.17 7.71 21.67
C GLU A 442 -54.93 8.27 20.45
N ALA A 443 -54.39 8.00 19.24
CA ALA A 443 -55.07 8.39 18.00
C ALA A 443 -56.42 7.70 17.84
N GLN A 444 -56.50 6.40 18.14
CA GLN A 444 -57.79 5.68 18.14
C GLN A 444 -58.77 6.26 19.15
N ALA A 445 -58.32 6.54 20.37
CA ALA A 445 -59.15 7.15 21.41
C ALA A 445 -59.72 8.52 20.97
N LYS A 446 -58.88 9.34 20.35
CA LYS A 446 -59.30 10.63 19.76
C LYS A 446 -60.36 10.48 18.68
N GLN A 447 -60.22 9.52 17.77
CA GLN A 447 -61.21 9.27 16.73
C GLN A 447 -62.53 8.75 17.32
N ARG A 448 -62.49 7.83 18.31
CA ARG A 448 -63.68 7.36 19.03
C ARG A 448 -64.42 8.50 19.73
N ALA A 449 -63.74 9.45 20.35
CA ALA A 449 -64.33 10.62 20.98
C ALA A 449 -65.06 11.51 19.95
N ILE A 450 -64.45 11.74 18.77
CA ILE A 450 -65.12 12.50 17.68
C ILE A 450 -66.33 11.80 17.16
N ILE A 451 -66.34 10.49 17.00
CA ILE A 451 -67.50 9.68 16.55
C ILE A 451 -68.62 9.81 17.59
N ALA A 452 -68.35 9.57 18.87
CA ALA A 452 -69.29 9.67 19.96
C ALA A 452 -69.92 11.08 20.08
N GLU A 453 -69.10 12.15 19.94
CA GLU A 453 -69.59 13.53 19.91
C GLU A 453 -70.55 13.78 18.76
N CYS A 454 -70.28 13.29 17.56
CA CYS A 454 -71.11 13.44 16.38
C CYS A 454 -72.38 12.64 16.52
N GLU A 455 -72.39 11.44 17.05
CA GLU A 455 -73.54 10.58 17.31
C GLU A 455 -74.50 11.21 18.34
N ALA A 456 -73.95 11.68 19.48
CA ALA A 456 -74.73 12.35 20.51
C ALA A 456 -75.41 13.64 20.01
N ALA A 457 -74.77 14.33 19.05
CA ALA A 457 -75.33 15.55 18.44
C ALA A 457 -76.20 15.31 17.23
N GLY A 458 -76.45 14.05 16.80
CA GLY A 458 -77.26 13.70 15.61
C GLY A 458 -76.60 14.12 14.28
N LYS A 459 -75.30 14.32 14.25
CA LYS A 459 -74.51 14.92 13.14
C LYS A 459 -73.72 13.87 12.36
N THR A 460 -74.23 12.63 12.20
CA THR A 460 -73.55 11.51 11.51
C THR A 460 -73.37 11.72 10.00
N HIS A 461 -74.11 12.68 9.41
CA HIS A 461 -74.02 13.05 8.00
C HIS A 461 -72.87 13.98 7.66
N LEU A 462 -72.14 14.47 8.65
CA LEU A 462 -70.99 15.40 8.42
C LEU A 462 -69.71 14.67 8.01
N LYS A 463 -68.93 15.30 7.14
CA LYS A 463 -67.60 14.81 6.76
C LYS A 463 -66.70 14.54 7.95
N LYS A 464 -66.86 15.29 9.07
CA LYS A 464 -66.09 15.06 10.32
C LYS A 464 -66.33 13.64 10.87
N TYR A 465 -67.56 13.16 10.83
CA TYR A 465 -67.93 11.80 11.28
C TYR A 465 -67.32 10.73 10.36
N THR A 466 -67.52 10.82 9.05
CA THR A 466 -67.05 9.85 8.07
C THR A 466 -65.54 9.73 8.09
N ASN A 467 -64.83 10.88 8.09
CA ASN A 467 -63.37 10.90 8.18
C ASN A 467 -62.86 10.26 9.50
N ALA A 468 -63.56 10.47 10.61
CA ALA A 468 -63.17 9.87 11.89
C ALA A 468 -63.38 8.34 11.90
N VAL A 469 -64.49 7.86 11.30
CA VAL A 469 -64.74 6.41 11.13
C VAL A 469 -63.68 5.78 10.24
N ASP A 470 -63.40 6.37 9.08
CA ASP A 470 -62.38 5.87 8.14
C ASP A 470 -61.00 5.86 8.77
N ARG A 471 -60.64 6.93 9.48
CA ARG A 471 -59.35 7.01 10.17
C ARG A 471 -59.21 6.01 11.31
N LEU A 472 -60.29 5.77 12.07
CA LEU A 472 -60.30 4.75 13.11
C LEU A 472 -60.14 3.34 12.51
N ALA A 473 -60.79 3.06 11.37
CA ALA A 473 -60.65 1.81 10.65
C ALA A 473 -59.20 1.61 10.18
N GLN A 474 -58.56 2.64 9.61
CA GLN A 474 -57.12 2.61 9.22
C GLN A 474 -56.20 2.33 10.42
N LEU A 475 -56.41 3.03 11.55
CA LEU A 475 -55.58 2.86 12.75
C LEU A 475 -55.73 1.46 13.37
N LYS A 476 -56.93 0.87 13.30
CA LYS A 476 -57.17 -0.52 13.74
C LYS A 476 -56.57 -1.55 12.79
N ALA A 477 -56.53 -1.25 11.48
CA ALA A 477 -55.92 -2.12 10.49
C ALA A 477 -54.39 -2.12 10.55
N GLU A 478 -53.78 -1.14 11.23
CA GLU A 478 -52.34 -1.11 11.46
C GLU A 478 -51.94 -2.23 12.43
N ASN A 479 -51.45 -3.34 11.88
CA ASN A 479 -51.01 -4.51 12.67
C ASN A 479 -49.68 -4.23 13.32
N LEU A 480 -49.70 -3.72 14.55
CA LEU A 480 -48.49 -3.42 15.31
C LEU A 480 -48.04 -4.66 16.11
N SER A 481 -46.81 -5.10 15.86
CA SER A 481 -46.19 -6.18 16.67
C SER A 481 -46.14 -5.79 18.14
N PRO A 482 -46.22 -6.73 19.07
CA PRO A 482 -46.01 -6.47 20.49
C PRO A 482 -44.62 -5.81 20.74
N ALA A 483 -44.57 -4.95 21.76
CA ALA A 483 -43.35 -4.22 22.12
C ALA A 483 -42.56 -5.00 23.19
N ASP A 484 -42.06 -6.15 22.82
CA ASP A 484 -41.24 -7.01 23.68
C ASP A 484 -40.00 -7.52 22.93
N GLU A 485 -39.05 -8.12 23.67
CA GLU A 485 -37.78 -8.61 23.10
C GLU A 485 -38.02 -9.78 22.13
N GLU A 486 -39.08 -10.56 22.30
CA GLU A 486 -39.34 -11.71 21.45
C GLU A 486 -39.74 -11.29 20.04
N HIS A 487 -40.55 -10.23 19.93
CA HIS A 487 -41.05 -9.68 18.65
C HIS A 487 -40.06 -8.71 17.99
N ALA A 488 -38.95 -8.33 18.65
CA ALA A 488 -37.96 -7.51 18.01
C ALA A 488 -37.30 -8.26 16.84
N PRO A 489 -37.06 -7.59 15.70
CA PRO A 489 -36.41 -8.22 14.55
C PRO A 489 -35.04 -8.71 14.93
N LEU A 490 -34.62 -9.83 14.35
CA LEU A 490 -33.24 -10.32 14.47
C LEU A 490 -32.28 -9.44 13.67
N ASN A 491 -31.18 -9.07 14.29
CA ASN A 491 -30.04 -8.40 13.63
C ASN A 491 -29.02 -9.43 13.11
N ILE A 492 -29.00 -10.61 13.74
CA ILE A 492 -28.16 -11.75 13.36
C ILE A 492 -29.11 -12.90 13.06
N THR A 493 -29.04 -13.43 11.84
CA THR A 493 -29.91 -14.52 11.35
C THR A 493 -29.20 -15.86 11.28
N GLU A 494 -27.85 -15.84 11.31
CA GLU A 494 -27.03 -17.04 11.18
C GLU A 494 -25.82 -16.96 12.10
N PHE A 495 -25.39 -18.11 12.61
CA PHE A 495 -24.10 -18.23 13.29
C PHE A 495 -22.97 -18.36 12.26
N SER A 496 -21.88 -17.63 12.47
CA SER A 496 -20.68 -17.74 11.66
C SER A 496 -19.47 -18.03 12.54
N ILE A 497 -18.76 -19.10 12.23
CA ILE A 497 -17.52 -19.50 12.90
C ILE A 497 -16.42 -18.47 12.70
N THR A 498 -16.44 -17.74 11.57
CA THR A 498 -15.43 -16.72 11.25
C THR A 498 -15.71 -15.37 11.90
N ASN A 499 -16.88 -15.19 12.53
CA ASN A 499 -17.24 -13.94 13.19
C ASN A 499 -16.77 -13.95 14.65
N GLY A 500 -15.81 -13.12 15.01
CA GLY A 500 -15.26 -13.05 16.36
C GLY A 500 -16.28 -12.76 17.45
N ASN A 501 -17.37 -12.01 17.19
CA ASN A 501 -18.43 -11.77 18.18
C ASN A 501 -19.30 -13.01 18.39
N HIS A 502 -19.57 -13.77 17.33
CA HIS A 502 -20.31 -15.03 17.42
C HIS A 502 -19.51 -16.08 18.19
N LEU A 503 -18.20 -16.19 17.88
CA LEU A 503 -17.27 -17.07 18.63
C LEU A 503 -17.17 -16.64 20.10
N ALA A 504 -17.03 -15.35 20.37
CA ALA A 504 -16.96 -14.86 21.74
C ALA A 504 -18.22 -15.22 22.53
N TYR A 505 -19.40 -15.08 21.92
CA TYR A 505 -20.65 -15.52 22.54
C TYR A 505 -20.66 -17.02 22.78
N LEU A 506 -20.31 -17.83 21.78
CA LEU A 506 -20.27 -19.30 21.93
C LEU A 506 -19.34 -19.73 23.06
N ILE A 507 -18.09 -19.23 23.04
CA ILE A 507 -17.06 -19.67 23.97
C ILE A 507 -17.32 -19.17 25.40
N TYR A 508 -17.58 -17.89 25.54
CA TYR A 508 -17.61 -17.25 26.86
C TYR A 508 -19.00 -17.17 27.50
N ASP A 509 -20.06 -17.04 26.69
CA ASP A 509 -21.43 -16.86 27.22
C ASP A 509 -22.24 -18.15 27.16
N HIS A 510 -22.08 -18.97 26.12
CA HIS A 510 -22.82 -20.21 25.96
C HIS A 510 -22.12 -21.39 26.65
N LEU A 511 -20.83 -21.60 26.36
CA LEU A 511 -20.02 -22.66 26.97
C LEU A 511 -19.48 -22.28 28.37
N GLY A 512 -19.51 -21.01 28.73
CA GLY A 512 -19.10 -20.52 30.04
C GLY A 512 -17.59 -20.61 30.30
N ILE A 513 -16.77 -20.73 29.26
CA ILE A 513 -15.31 -20.78 29.36
C ILE A 513 -14.79 -19.44 29.85
N ARG A 514 -13.95 -19.50 30.90
CA ARG A 514 -13.42 -18.27 31.51
C ARG A 514 -12.39 -17.59 30.61
N ASP A 515 -12.54 -16.28 30.37
CA ASP A 515 -11.51 -15.47 29.73
C ASP A 515 -10.26 -15.40 30.63
N ARG A 516 -9.13 -15.96 30.14
CA ARG A 516 -7.84 -16.05 30.86
C ARG A 516 -6.87 -14.97 30.42
N THR A 517 -7.20 -14.22 29.35
CA THR A 517 -6.28 -13.22 28.78
C THR A 517 -6.09 -12.02 29.69
N GLY A 518 -7.03 -11.77 30.59
CA GLY A 518 -7.07 -10.56 31.43
C GLY A 518 -7.20 -9.26 30.61
N GLN A 519 -7.34 -9.37 29.29
CA GLN A 519 -7.45 -8.23 28.35
C GLN A 519 -8.87 -7.69 28.26
N PHE A 520 -9.84 -8.36 28.84
CA PHE A 520 -11.22 -7.89 28.88
C PHE A 520 -11.31 -6.58 29.67
N LYS A 521 -11.30 -5.47 28.97
CA LYS A 521 -11.59 -4.14 29.52
C LYS A 521 -13.06 -3.82 29.31
N ARG A 522 -13.67 -3.14 30.27
CA ARG A 522 -15.07 -2.71 30.21
C ARG A 522 -15.38 -2.04 28.87
N GLY A 523 -16.29 -2.61 28.09
CA GLY A 523 -16.69 -2.11 26.77
C GLY A 523 -15.93 -2.70 25.57
N LYS A 524 -14.97 -3.61 25.75
CA LYS A 524 -14.34 -4.38 24.67
C LYS A 524 -14.87 -5.81 24.62
N THR A 525 -14.95 -6.37 23.42
CA THR A 525 -15.22 -7.80 23.22
C THR A 525 -14.05 -8.65 23.72
N ARG A 526 -14.34 -9.80 24.29
CA ARG A 526 -13.35 -10.79 24.68
C ARG A 526 -12.64 -11.32 23.43
N SER A 527 -11.32 -11.57 23.55
CA SER A 527 -10.50 -11.94 22.41
C SER A 527 -10.86 -13.33 21.88
N THR A 528 -10.97 -13.43 20.57
CA THR A 528 -11.05 -14.68 19.80
C THR A 528 -9.95 -14.71 18.73
N ALA A 529 -8.85 -13.98 18.95
CA ALA A 529 -7.70 -13.99 18.09
C ALA A 529 -7.05 -15.38 18.04
N ALA A 530 -6.46 -15.75 16.92
CA ALA A 530 -5.97 -17.09 16.66
C ALA A 530 -4.94 -17.57 17.69
N ASP A 531 -4.01 -16.71 18.08
CA ASP A 531 -2.99 -16.98 19.11
C ASP A 531 -3.58 -17.26 20.49
N VAL A 532 -4.67 -16.55 20.83
CA VAL A 532 -5.41 -16.77 22.07
C VAL A 532 -6.19 -18.08 22.00
N MET A 533 -6.82 -18.36 20.87
CA MET A 533 -7.63 -19.57 20.70
C MET A 533 -6.77 -20.83 20.64
N GLU A 534 -5.56 -20.77 20.10
CA GLU A 534 -4.63 -21.90 20.05
C GLU A 534 -4.37 -22.48 21.47
N ALA A 535 -4.12 -21.61 22.45
CA ALA A 535 -3.93 -22.04 23.85
C ALA A 535 -5.21 -22.66 24.46
N TYR A 536 -6.40 -22.14 24.13
CA TYR A 536 -7.65 -22.70 24.60
C TYR A 536 -7.97 -24.06 23.97
N TYR A 537 -7.64 -24.24 22.68
CA TYR A 537 -7.87 -25.49 21.97
C TYR A 537 -7.06 -26.66 22.52
N GLU A 538 -5.88 -26.38 23.07
CA GLU A 538 -5.06 -27.40 23.72
C GLU A 538 -5.58 -27.82 25.11
N GLU A 539 -6.20 -26.88 25.83
CA GLU A 539 -6.56 -27.10 27.24
C GLU A 539 -8.04 -27.42 27.45
N GLU A 540 -8.94 -26.97 26.58
CA GLU A 540 -10.38 -27.09 26.78
C GLU A 540 -10.98 -28.13 25.82
N GLU A 541 -11.28 -29.30 26.33
CA GLU A 541 -11.91 -30.42 25.61
C GLU A 541 -13.18 -29.97 24.86
N ALA A 542 -13.96 -29.08 25.48
CA ALA A 542 -15.19 -28.55 24.90
C ALA A 542 -14.96 -27.77 23.57
N LEU A 543 -13.74 -27.36 23.28
CA LEU A 543 -13.42 -26.59 22.08
C LEU A 543 -12.81 -27.45 20.94
N LYS A 544 -12.66 -28.76 21.11
CA LYS A 544 -12.13 -29.66 20.09
C LYS A 544 -12.82 -29.55 18.73
N PRO A 545 -14.16 -29.44 18.62
CA PRO A 545 -14.81 -29.23 17.32
C PRO A 545 -14.35 -27.96 16.63
N LEU A 546 -14.21 -26.84 17.34
CA LEU A 546 -13.69 -25.60 16.80
C LEU A 546 -12.21 -25.69 16.40
N ALA A 547 -11.39 -26.39 17.20
CA ALA A 547 -9.98 -26.62 16.90
C ALA A 547 -9.81 -27.39 15.58
N THR A 548 -10.65 -28.39 15.33
CA THR A 548 -10.64 -29.16 14.08
C THR A 548 -10.96 -28.28 12.88
N VAL A 549 -11.99 -27.45 12.96
CA VAL A 549 -12.33 -26.48 11.91
C VAL A 549 -11.16 -25.53 11.67
N ALA A 550 -10.61 -24.93 12.74
CA ALA A 550 -9.50 -23.99 12.63
C ALA A 550 -8.26 -24.61 11.95
N THR A 551 -7.99 -25.88 12.22
CA THR A 551 -6.88 -26.63 11.61
C THR A 551 -7.09 -26.80 10.11
N TYR A 552 -8.23 -27.33 9.67
CA TYR A 552 -8.51 -27.53 8.25
C TYR A 552 -8.64 -26.20 7.50
N GLU A 553 -9.28 -25.22 8.10
CA GLU A 553 -9.41 -23.89 7.50
C GLU A 553 -8.04 -23.22 7.29
N LYS A 554 -7.14 -23.28 8.29
CA LYS A 554 -5.77 -22.77 8.19
C LYS A 554 -4.99 -23.49 7.09
N LEU A 555 -5.07 -24.82 7.02
CA LEU A 555 -4.38 -25.60 5.98
C LEU A 555 -4.87 -25.23 4.58
N LEU A 556 -6.17 -25.19 4.37
CA LEU A 556 -6.76 -24.86 3.08
C LEU A 556 -6.52 -23.40 2.71
N THR A 557 -6.93 -22.45 3.55
CA THR A 557 -7.00 -21.04 3.15
C THR A 557 -5.67 -20.30 3.22
N THR A 558 -4.73 -20.78 4.05
CA THR A 558 -3.42 -20.13 4.23
C THR A 558 -2.33 -20.77 3.39
N TYR A 559 -2.38 -22.10 3.19
CA TYR A 559 -1.30 -22.81 2.51
C TYR A 559 -1.71 -23.37 1.14
N ILE A 560 -2.76 -24.17 1.06
CA ILE A 560 -3.07 -24.93 -0.15
C ILE A 560 -3.67 -24.02 -1.24
N GLN A 561 -4.77 -23.34 -0.94
CA GLN A 561 -5.51 -22.53 -1.91
C GLN A 561 -4.70 -21.36 -2.47
N PRO A 562 -3.89 -20.62 -1.68
CA PRO A 562 -3.01 -19.59 -2.25
C PRO A 562 -1.93 -20.15 -3.17
N MET A 563 -1.40 -21.35 -2.88
CA MET A 563 -0.43 -21.98 -3.77
C MET A 563 -1.06 -22.40 -5.09
N LEU A 564 -2.23 -23.05 -5.04
CA LEU A 564 -2.91 -23.52 -6.25
C LEU A 564 -3.62 -22.41 -7.06
N GLY A 565 -3.91 -21.28 -6.44
CA GLY A 565 -4.77 -20.26 -7.05
C GLY A 565 -6.24 -20.66 -7.10
N SER A 566 -6.68 -21.57 -6.22
CA SER A 566 -8.06 -22.03 -6.10
C SER A 566 -8.90 -21.12 -5.21
N ALA A 567 -10.22 -21.38 -5.15
CA ALA A 567 -11.18 -20.61 -4.33
C ALA A 567 -11.12 -19.07 -4.55
N GLY A 568 -10.86 -18.61 -5.77
CA GLY A 568 -10.82 -17.20 -6.14
C GLY A 568 -9.53 -16.47 -5.73
N LYS A 569 -8.49 -17.19 -5.33
CA LYS A 569 -7.15 -16.66 -5.05
C LYS A 569 -6.27 -16.76 -6.30
N SER A 570 -5.28 -15.87 -6.41
CA SER A 570 -4.22 -16.01 -7.40
C SER A 570 -3.18 -17.00 -6.90
N SER A 571 -2.65 -17.85 -7.80
CA SER A 571 -1.55 -18.76 -7.46
C SER A 571 -0.28 -17.96 -7.14
N ILE A 572 0.47 -18.43 -6.15
CA ILE A 572 1.82 -17.95 -5.84
C ILE A 572 2.91 -18.85 -6.46
N ILE A 573 2.50 -19.92 -7.17
CA ILE A 573 3.42 -20.76 -7.92
C ILE A 573 3.60 -20.12 -9.29
N GLU A 574 4.86 -19.85 -9.64
CA GLU A 574 5.22 -19.24 -10.90
C GLU A 574 5.22 -20.28 -12.06
N VAL A 575 5.43 -19.80 -13.28
CA VAL A 575 5.36 -20.63 -14.50
C VAL A 575 6.36 -21.80 -14.52
N ASP A 576 7.45 -21.71 -13.77
CA ASP A 576 8.45 -22.77 -13.60
C ASP A 576 8.05 -23.83 -12.56
N GLY A 577 6.85 -23.76 -11.99
CA GLY A 577 6.35 -24.66 -10.96
C GLY A 577 6.95 -24.43 -9.57
N ARG A 578 7.50 -23.26 -9.31
CA ARG A 578 8.17 -22.92 -8.07
C ARG A 578 7.53 -21.72 -7.37
N VAL A 579 7.73 -21.63 -6.07
CA VAL A 579 7.43 -20.44 -5.29
C VAL A 579 8.72 -19.66 -5.07
N HIS A 580 8.74 -18.43 -5.52
CA HIS A 580 9.84 -17.49 -5.31
C HIS A 580 9.48 -16.54 -4.18
N SER A 581 10.36 -16.46 -3.18
CA SER A 581 10.18 -15.58 -2.02
C SER A 581 11.36 -14.63 -1.93
N GLU A 582 11.11 -13.40 -1.50
CA GLU A 582 12.19 -12.53 -1.06
C GLU A 582 12.65 -12.95 0.33
N PHE A 583 13.96 -12.98 0.53
CA PHE A 583 14.58 -13.24 1.81
C PHE A 583 15.22 -11.96 2.36
N LYS A 584 14.95 -11.69 3.64
CA LYS A 584 15.51 -10.52 4.34
C LYS A 584 16.25 -11.00 5.58
N ALA A 585 17.56 -10.93 5.53
CA ALA A 585 18.40 -11.08 6.69
C ALA A 585 18.16 -9.88 7.64
N GLY A 586 18.15 -10.11 8.94
CA GLY A 586 17.91 -9.04 9.91
C GLY A 586 16.49 -8.45 9.90
N GLY A 587 15.54 -9.07 9.22
CA GLY A 587 14.14 -8.63 9.17
C GLY A 587 13.35 -8.82 10.48
N THR A 588 13.99 -9.36 11.51
CA THR A 588 13.41 -9.57 12.85
C THR A 588 14.36 -9.11 13.93
N SER A 589 13.85 -8.67 15.07
CA SER A 589 14.65 -8.25 16.25
C SER A 589 15.54 -9.36 16.82
N THR A 590 15.30 -10.61 16.44
CA THR A 590 16.08 -11.77 16.89
C THR A 590 17.16 -12.19 15.89
N GLY A 591 17.35 -11.45 14.78
CA GLY A 591 18.28 -11.78 13.72
C GLY A 591 17.86 -12.99 12.86
N ARG A 592 16.61 -13.44 12.96
CA ARG A 592 16.09 -14.49 12.08
C ARG A 592 15.78 -13.91 10.70
N TYR A 593 15.88 -14.76 9.68
CA TYR A 593 15.34 -14.43 8.38
C TYR A 593 13.84 -14.17 8.44
N SER A 594 13.38 -13.19 7.70
CA SER A 594 11.99 -13.07 7.29
C SER A 594 11.88 -13.34 5.79
N SER A 595 10.78 -13.94 5.38
CA SER A 595 10.44 -14.07 3.97
C SER A 595 9.11 -13.41 3.69
N SER A 596 9.01 -12.77 2.55
CA SER A 596 7.75 -12.26 2.01
C SER A 596 7.48 -12.94 0.68
N SER A 597 6.19 -13.14 0.38
CA SER A 597 5.82 -13.49 -0.98
C SER A 597 6.34 -12.38 -1.90
N TYR A 598 6.93 -12.76 -2.99
CA TYR A 598 7.18 -11.86 -4.09
C TYR A 598 5.86 -11.18 -4.42
N SER A 599 5.83 -9.87 -4.44
CA SER A 599 4.57 -9.11 -4.53
C SER A 599 3.83 -9.46 -5.83
N GLY A 600 2.87 -10.36 -5.66
CA GLY A 600 1.78 -10.74 -6.51
C GLY A 600 1.78 -10.22 -7.93
N ARG A 601 2.44 -10.93 -8.84
CA ARG A 601 2.13 -10.77 -10.25
C ARG A 601 1.30 -11.93 -10.74
N PRO A 602 0.24 -11.63 -11.50
CA PRO A 602 -0.45 -12.66 -12.24
C PRO A 602 0.55 -13.34 -13.18
N ILE A 603 0.55 -14.65 -13.18
CA ILE A 603 1.31 -15.54 -14.09
C ILE A 603 1.20 -15.11 -15.56
N ASP A 604 0.15 -14.40 -15.93
CA ASP A 604 -0.16 -13.98 -17.29
C ASP A 604 0.88 -13.04 -17.93
N ILE A 605 1.65 -12.29 -17.13
CA ILE A 605 2.67 -11.37 -17.67
C ILE A 605 3.91 -12.13 -18.17
N LEU A 606 4.28 -13.24 -17.54
CA LEU A 606 5.42 -14.05 -18.03
C LEU A 606 5.09 -14.82 -19.31
N ARG A 607 3.82 -15.14 -19.57
CA ARG A 607 3.37 -15.78 -20.81
C ARG A 607 3.44 -14.88 -22.03
N GLU A 608 3.35 -13.57 -21.87
CA GLU A 608 3.48 -12.62 -22.99
C GLU A 608 4.93 -12.54 -23.53
N PHE A 609 5.93 -12.88 -22.71
CA PHE A 609 7.34 -12.87 -23.14
C PHE A 609 7.79 -14.17 -23.81
N GLU A 610 7.11 -15.30 -23.58
CA GLU A 610 7.44 -16.58 -24.25
C GLU A 610 6.89 -16.68 -25.69
N THR A 611 6.05 -15.75 -26.11
CA THR A 611 5.42 -15.79 -27.45
C THR A 611 6.11 -14.91 -28.49
N GLU A 612 7.19 -14.21 -28.15
CA GLU A 612 7.96 -13.34 -29.07
C GLU A 612 9.34 -13.91 -29.48
N GLU A 613 9.61 -15.22 -29.27
CA GLU A 613 10.78 -15.91 -29.88
C GLU A 613 10.43 -16.55 -31.22
#